data_cf1f22bc2bbbca12df2b583582e0661b
#
_entry.id   cf1f22bc2bbbca12df2b583582e0661b
#
_cell.length_a   1.000
_cell.length_b   1.000
_cell.length_c   1.000
_cell.angle_alpha   90.00
_cell.angle_beta   90.00
_cell.angle_gamma   90.00
#
_symmetry.space_group_name_H-M   'P 1'
#
loop_
_entity.id
_entity.type
_entity.pdbx_description
1 polymer ?
#
loop_
_entity_poly.entity_id
_entity_poly.type
_entity_poly.pdbx_seq_one_letter_code
_entity_poly.pdbx_strand_id
1 'polypeptide(L)'
;KRILFTGGGSAGHVVPNLALMQELKDRYSIAYMGTDGIERRLVASFGCPYFLVNCPKFVRSFTPKNFTIPLRLIAAERSALNILKKQPPDMVFSKGGYASFPAVWAAHRLKIPVLTHESDLSPGLCTKLVARKCQYVLTSFPETAKKFRNGKCVGSPIR
;
A
#
# COMPACT_ATOMS: atom_id res chain seq x y z
N LYS A 1 -6.25 -12.25 -14.16
CA LYS A 1 -5.29 -11.95 -13.07
C LYS A 1 -5.87 -10.89 -12.16
N ARG A 2 -5.57 -10.97 -10.86
CA ARG A 2 -6.06 -10.04 -9.83
C ARG A 2 -4.93 -9.15 -9.32
N ILE A 3 -5.19 -7.85 -9.26
CA ILE A 3 -4.30 -6.88 -8.62
C ILE A 3 -4.97 -6.35 -7.35
N LEU A 4 -4.26 -6.43 -6.23
CA LEU A 4 -4.67 -5.81 -4.98
C LEU A 4 -4.00 -4.44 -4.85
N PHE A 5 -4.79 -3.39 -4.79
CA PHE A 5 -4.31 -2.06 -4.49
C PHE A 5 -4.34 -1.79 -2.98
N THR A 6 -3.39 -1.01 -2.51
CA THR A 6 -3.35 -0.55 -1.12
C THR A 6 -2.70 0.82 -1.01
N GLY A 7 -3.09 1.57 -0.02
CA GLY A 7 -2.60 2.91 0.26
C GLY A 7 -3.67 3.69 1.01
N GLY A 8 -3.28 4.65 1.81
CA GLY A 8 -4.27 5.41 2.58
C GLY A 8 -3.66 6.32 3.62
N GLY A 9 -4.52 6.88 4.46
CA GLY A 9 -4.16 7.88 5.42
C GLY A 9 -4.23 9.32 4.88
N SER A 10 -4.16 9.49 3.57
CA SER A 10 -4.36 10.77 2.88
C SER A 10 -4.87 10.55 1.45
N ALA A 11 -5.51 11.55 0.87
CA ALA A 11 -5.99 11.51 -0.52
C ALA A 11 -4.83 11.32 -1.52
N GLY A 12 -3.64 11.85 -1.23
CA GLY A 12 -2.44 11.70 -2.06
C GLY A 12 -1.95 10.26 -2.23
N HIS A 13 -2.34 9.35 -1.32
CA HIS A 13 -2.06 7.92 -1.44
C HIS A 13 -3.22 7.13 -2.09
N VAL A 14 -4.38 7.73 -2.27
CA VAL A 14 -5.57 7.04 -2.78
C VAL A 14 -5.89 7.45 -4.21
N VAL A 15 -5.89 8.74 -4.50
CA VAL A 15 -6.27 9.26 -5.83
C VAL A 15 -5.42 8.69 -6.97
N PRO A 16 -4.07 8.57 -6.85
CA PRO A 16 -3.27 7.92 -7.88
C PRO A 16 -3.59 6.44 -8.05
N ASN A 17 -3.96 5.74 -6.97
CA ASN A 17 -4.44 4.36 -7.07
C ASN A 17 -5.72 4.28 -7.90
N LEU A 18 -6.70 5.16 -7.64
CA LEU A 18 -7.96 5.20 -8.39
C LEU A 18 -7.73 5.45 -9.88
N ALA A 19 -6.78 6.35 -10.23
CA ALA A 19 -6.41 6.59 -11.62
C ALA A 19 -5.87 5.31 -12.30
N LEU A 20 -4.93 4.61 -11.65
CA LEU A 20 -4.40 3.34 -12.16
C LEU A 20 -5.46 2.24 -12.22
N MET A 21 -6.31 2.14 -11.20
CA MET A 21 -7.40 1.16 -11.16
C MET A 21 -8.37 1.37 -12.34
N GLN A 22 -8.67 2.62 -12.67
CA GLN A 22 -9.54 2.97 -13.81
C GLN A 22 -8.95 2.52 -15.15
N GLU A 23 -7.65 2.67 -15.35
CA GLU A 23 -6.95 2.25 -16.57
C GLU A 23 -6.81 0.71 -16.68
N LEU A 24 -6.83 0.01 -15.54
CA LEU A 24 -6.54 -1.42 -15.49
C LEU A 24 -7.79 -2.31 -15.35
N LYS A 25 -8.95 -1.75 -15.00
CA LYS A 25 -10.18 -2.50 -14.66
C LYS A 25 -10.69 -3.42 -15.77
N ASP A 26 -10.48 -3.07 -17.03
CA ASP A 26 -10.96 -3.85 -18.17
C ASP A 26 -10.06 -5.07 -18.48
N ARG A 27 -8.84 -5.08 -17.93
CA ARG A 27 -7.86 -6.16 -18.14
C ARG A 27 -7.58 -7.01 -16.91
N TYR A 28 -7.86 -6.48 -15.72
CA TYR A 28 -7.53 -7.13 -14.45
C TYR A 28 -8.72 -7.06 -13.48
N SER A 29 -8.88 -8.11 -12.69
CA SER A 29 -9.75 -8.06 -11.52
C SER A 29 -9.09 -7.19 -10.44
N ILE A 30 -9.77 -6.15 -9.99
CA ILE A 30 -9.26 -5.17 -9.03
C ILE A 30 -9.87 -5.41 -7.66
N ALA A 31 -9.06 -5.35 -6.62
CA ALA A 31 -9.49 -5.29 -5.23
C ALA A 31 -8.66 -4.23 -4.48
N TYR A 32 -9.16 -3.78 -3.36
CA TYR A 32 -8.48 -2.81 -2.51
C TYR A 32 -8.38 -3.30 -1.07
N MET A 33 -7.26 -3.03 -0.40
CA MET A 33 -7.08 -3.27 1.03
C MET A 33 -6.65 -1.98 1.73
N GLY A 34 -7.35 -1.62 2.79
CA GLY A 34 -7.06 -0.41 3.54
C GLY A 34 -7.76 -0.38 4.89
N THR A 35 -7.70 0.75 5.58
CA THR A 35 -8.37 0.98 6.86
C THR A 35 -9.75 1.57 6.70
N ASP A 36 -10.46 1.82 7.80
CA ASP A 36 -11.73 2.56 7.79
C ASP A 36 -11.49 4.08 7.74
N GLY A 37 -10.58 4.49 6.87
CA GLY A 37 -10.16 5.86 6.69
C GLY A 37 -10.73 6.53 5.42
N ILE A 38 -10.05 7.59 4.97
CA ILE A 38 -10.41 8.32 3.77
C ILE A 38 -10.40 7.40 2.52
N GLU A 39 -9.50 6.42 2.49
CA GLU A 39 -9.37 5.46 1.39
C GLU A 39 -10.65 4.66 1.19
N ARG A 40 -11.31 4.21 2.26
CA ARG A 40 -12.57 3.46 2.14
C ARG A 40 -13.66 4.26 1.44
N ARG A 41 -13.78 5.54 1.80
CA ARG A 41 -14.78 6.43 1.20
C ARG A 41 -14.48 6.72 -0.27
N LEU A 42 -13.21 7.00 -0.60
CA LEU A 42 -12.81 7.33 -1.97
C LEU A 42 -12.90 6.12 -2.90
N VAL A 43 -12.54 4.91 -2.41
CA VAL A 43 -12.59 3.68 -3.20
C VAL A 43 -14.02 3.15 -3.36
N ALA A 44 -14.95 3.50 -2.47
CA ALA A 44 -16.33 3.03 -2.53
C ALA A 44 -17.01 3.33 -3.89
N SER A 45 -16.72 4.50 -4.48
CA SER A 45 -17.28 4.89 -5.79
C SER A 45 -16.74 4.05 -6.95
N PHE A 46 -15.60 3.38 -6.77
CA PHE A 46 -15.04 2.50 -7.80
C PHE A 46 -15.77 1.16 -7.91
N GLY A 47 -16.40 0.68 -6.82
CA GLY A 47 -17.21 -0.54 -6.81
C GLY A 47 -16.42 -1.85 -6.81
N CYS A 48 -15.12 -1.85 -6.41
CA CYS A 48 -14.36 -3.09 -6.27
C CYS A 48 -14.47 -3.68 -4.85
N PRO A 49 -14.14 -4.98 -4.67
CA PRO A 49 -14.01 -5.59 -3.35
C PRO A 49 -13.04 -4.80 -2.47
N TYR A 50 -13.47 -4.46 -1.26
CA TYR A 50 -12.68 -3.74 -0.27
C TYR A 50 -12.42 -4.61 0.96
N PHE A 51 -11.14 -4.85 1.28
CA PHE A 51 -10.72 -5.61 2.45
C PHE A 51 -10.28 -4.67 3.56
N LEU A 52 -11.05 -4.65 4.64
CA LEU A 52 -10.78 -3.81 5.79
C LEU A 52 -9.70 -4.46 6.69
N VAL A 53 -8.67 -3.68 7.03
CA VAL A 53 -7.65 -4.03 8.02
C VAL A 53 -7.50 -2.90 9.03
N ASN A 54 -7.39 -3.23 10.31
CA ASN A 54 -7.26 -2.23 11.36
C ASN A 54 -5.77 -1.95 11.64
N CYS A 55 -5.18 -1.03 10.86
CA CYS A 55 -3.79 -0.63 11.02
C CYS A 55 -3.68 0.66 11.86
N PRO A 56 -2.84 0.68 12.91
CA PRO A 56 -2.62 1.90 13.69
C PRO A 56 -1.87 2.95 12.87
N LYS A 57 -2.24 4.22 13.06
CA LYS A 57 -1.47 5.34 12.52
C LYS A 57 -0.14 5.45 13.27
N PHE A 58 0.96 5.67 12.54
CA PHE A 58 2.23 6.02 13.14
C PHE A 58 2.15 7.46 13.67
N VAL A 59 2.13 7.62 14.99
CA VAL A 59 2.16 8.93 15.64
C VAL A 59 3.61 9.27 15.97
N ARG A 60 4.09 10.42 15.50
CA ARG A 60 5.48 10.87 15.70
C ARG A 60 5.76 11.32 17.15
N SER A 61 4.73 11.51 17.98
CA SER A 61 4.88 11.91 19.38
C SER A 61 5.04 10.71 20.29
N PHE A 62 5.95 10.81 21.26
CA PHE A 62 6.11 9.83 22.34
C PHE A 62 4.90 9.88 23.28
N THR A 63 3.97 8.96 23.10
CA THR A 63 2.83 8.77 24.01
C THR A 63 2.81 7.33 24.52
N PRO A 64 2.27 7.06 25.73
CA PRO A 64 2.13 5.68 26.25
C PRO A 64 1.40 4.75 25.30
N LYS A 65 0.51 5.27 24.45
CA LYS A 65 -0.21 4.52 23.41
C LYS A 65 0.71 3.90 22.35
N ASN A 66 1.93 4.42 22.20
CA ASN A 66 2.90 3.91 21.22
C ASN A 66 3.46 2.53 21.61
N PHE A 67 3.42 2.13 22.88
CA PHE A 67 3.85 0.79 23.32
C PHE A 67 2.96 -0.33 22.76
N THR A 68 1.71 -0.04 22.39
CA THR A 68 0.79 -1.03 21.80
C THR A 68 0.89 -1.11 20.26
N ILE A 69 1.57 -0.16 19.62
CA ILE A 69 1.68 -0.10 18.16
C ILE A 69 2.28 -1.38 17.56
N PRO A 70 3.39 -1.95 18.07
CA PRO A 70 3.96 -3.18 17.52
C PRO A 70 2.97 -4.35 17.53
N LEU A 71 2.25 -4.55 18.64
CA LEU A 71 1.25 -5.62 18.74
C LEU A 71 0.07 -5.40 17.79
N ARG A 72 -0.37 -4.16 17.64
CA ARG A 72 -1.44 -3.79 16.70
C ARG A 72 -1.02 -3.95 15.24
N LEU A 73 0.24 -3.68 14.91
CA LEU A 73 0.79 -3.93 13.59
C LEU A 73 0.85 -5.42 13.27
N ILE A 74 1.26 -6.24 14.21
CA ILE A 74 1.26 -7.71 14.06
C ILE A 74 -0.17 -8.23 13.86
N ALA A 75 -1.14 -7.72 14.61
CA ALA A 75 -2.54 -8.09 14.46
C ALA A 75 -3.09 -7.69 13.08
N ALA A 76 -2.76 -6.48 12.60
CA ALA A 76 -3.14 -5.99 11.29
C ALA A 76 -2.52 -6.83 10.16
N GLU A 77 -1.24 -7.20 10.29
CA GLU A 77 -0.57 -8.08 9.34
C GLU A 77 -1.20 -9.48 9.32
N ARG A 78 -1.51 -10.06 10.48
CA ARG A 78 -2.20 -11.37 10.56
C ARG A 78 -3.57 -11.32 9.89
N SER A 79 -4.33 -10.25 10.09
CA SER A 79 -5.60 -10.03 9.41
C SER A 79 -5.43 -9.98 7.90
N ALA A 80 -4.49 -9.17 7.41
CA ALA A 80 -4.15 -9.11 5.98
C ALA A 80 -3.70 -10.48 5.44
N LEU A 81 -2.86 -11.20 6.18
CA LEU A 81 -2.37 -12.52 5.80
C LEU A 81 -3.53 -13.52 5.61
N ASN A 82 -4.50 -13.53 6.53
CA ASN A 82 -5.67 -14.39 6.43
C ASN A 82 -6.55 -14.06 5.21
N ILE A 83 -6.71 -12.77 4.90
CA ILE A 83 -7.43 -12.32 3.71
C ILE A 83 -6.71 -12.78 2.44
N LEU A 84 -5.39 -12.54 2.34
CA LEU A 84 -4.61 -12.89 1.15
C LEU A 84 -4.50 -14.40 0.94
N LYS A 85 -4.51 -15.21 2.01
CA LYS A 85 -4.57 -16.69 1.88
C LYS A 85 -5.88 -17.18 1.30
N LYS A 86 -7.00 -16.54 1.66
CA LYS A 86 -8.33 -16.91 1.15
C LYS A 86 -8.58 -16.40 -0.27
N GLN A 87 -8.02 -15.26 -0.61
CA GLN A 87 -8.22 -14.58 -1.89
C GLN A 87 -6.88 -14.04 -2.40
N PRO A 88 -5.95 -14.91 -2.84
CA PRO A 88 -4.63 -14.51 -3.26
C PRO A 88 -4.68 -13.62 -4.52
N PRO A 89 -4.07 -12.44 -4.49
CA PRO A 89 -3.83 -11.67 -5.70
C PRO A 89 -2.58 -12.15 -6.42
N ASP A 90 -2.49 -11.90 -7.73
CA ASP A 90 -1.26 -12.14 -8.49
C ASP A 90 -0.18 -11.09 -8.19
N MET A 91 -0.58 -9.90 -7.73
CA MET A 91 0.32 -8.81 -7.39
C MET A 91 -0.34 -7.83 -6.42
N VAL A 92 0.46 -7.18 -5.59
CA VAL A 92 0.05 -6.06 -4.74
C VAL A 92 0.69 -4.78 -5.26
N PHE A 93 -0.12 -3.73 -5.45
CA PHE A 93 0.35 -2.39 -5.75
C PHE A 93 0.09 -1.46 -4.56
N SER A 94 1.15 -0.90 -4.02
CA SER A 94 1.10 0.00 -2.86
C SER A 94 1.44 1.43 -3.27
N LYS A 95 0.56 2.38 -2.93
CA LYS A 95 0.86 3.82 -3.05
C LYS A 95 1.47 4.42 -1.79
N GLY A 96 1.65 3.59 -0.76
CA GLY A 96 2.21 4.03 0.52
C GLY A 96 1.16 4.48 1.53
N GLY A 97 1.65 5.21 2.54
CA GLY A 97 0.87 5.51 3.74
C GLY A 97 0.79 4.32 4.71
N TYR A 98 0.44 4.61 5.97
CA TYR A 98 0.40 3.58 7.03
C TYR A 98 -0.58 2.45 6.73
N ALA A 99 -1.66 2.75 6.02
CA ALA A 99 -2.70 1.78 5.68
C ALA A 99 -2.21 0.66 4.72
N SER A 100 -1.11 0.89 4.00
CA SER A 100 -0.54 -0.11 3.08
C SER A 100 0.34 -1.15 3.78
N PHE A 101 0.83 -0.85 4.98
CA PHE A 101 1.82 -1.66 5.69
C PHE A 101 1.40 -3.11 5.88
N PRO A 102 0.18 -3.43 6.39
CA PRO A 102 -0.25 -4.81 6.58
C PRO A 102 -0.30 -5.62 5.29
N ALA A 103 -0.80 -5.01 4.20
CA ALA A 103 -0.90 -5.66 2.90
C ALA A 103 0.48 -6.01 2.32
N VAL A 104 1.42 -5.08 2.38
CA VAL A 104 2.79 -5.28 1.86
C VAL A 104 3.52 -6.38 2.64
N TRP A 105 3.43 -6.36 3.98
CA TRP A 105 4.09 -7.36 4.81
C TRP A 105 3.48 -8.75 4.64
N ALA A 106 2.16 -8.84 4.60
CA ALA A 106 1.46 -10.10 4.36
C ALA A 106 1.78 -10.68 2.98
N ALA A 107 1.77 -9.84 1.93
CA ALA A 107 2.13 -10.24 0.57
C ALA A 107 3.58 -10.75 0.49
N HIS A 108 4.52 -10.04 1.11
CA HIS A 108 5.92 -10.47 1.17
C HIS A 108 6.07 -11.85 1.83
N ARG A 109 5.38 -12.12 2.95
CA ARG A 109 5.40 -13.44 3.61
C ARG A 109 4.82 -14.55 2.75
N LEU A 110 3.83 -14.24 1.92
CA LEU A 110 3.21 -15.18 0.98
C LEU A 110 3.94 -15.26 -0.36
N LYS A 111 5.07 -14.54 -0.52
CA LYS A 111 5.85 -14.46 -1.77
C LYS A 111 5.03 -13.91 -2.95
N ILE A 112 4.02 -13.11 -2.67
CA ILE A 112 3.25 -12.39 -3.68
C ILE A 112 4.07 -11.15 -4.09
N PRO A 113 4.27 -10.90 -5.40
CA PRO A 113 5.01 -9.72 -5.87
C PRO A 113 4.37 -8.42 -5.39
N VAL A 114 5.20 -7.50 -4.89
CA VAL A 114 4.76 -6.17 -4.44
C VAL A 114 5.48 -5.10 -5.23
N LEU A 115 4.74 -4.16 -5.79
CA LEU A 115 5.25 -2.89 -6.29
C LEU A 115 4.79 -1.79 -5.36
N THR A 116 5.69 -0.89 -4.98
CA THR A 116 5.31 0.33 -4.25
C THR A 116 5.70 1.56 -5.05
N HIS A 117 4.91 2.63 -4.95
CA HIS A 117 5.17 3.87 -5.65
C HIS A 117 5.35 5.03 -4.66
N GLU A 118 6.46 5.77 -4.82
CA GLU A 118 6.79 6.98 -4.07
C GLU A 118 6.72 8.20 -4.98
N SER A 119 5.87 9.15 -4.64
CA SER A 119 5.71 10.39 -5.40
C SER A 119 6.61 11.52 -4.95
N ASP A 120 7.12 11.45 -3.73
CA ASP A 120 7.87 12.54 -3.13
C ASP A 120 9.36 12.43 -3.42
N LEU A 121 10.02 13.58 -3.54
CA LEU A 121 11.47 13.66 -3.70
C LEU A 121 12.21 13.08 -2.46
N SER A 122 11.61 13.26 -1.28
CA SER A 122 12.07 12.66 -0.03
C SER A 122 11.11 11.51 0.35
N PRO A 123 11.58 10.24 0.29
CA PRO A 123 10.72 9.10 0.57
C PRO A 123 10.12 9.14 1.97
N GLY A 124 8.83 8.83 2.06
CA GLY A 124 8.12 8.70 3.31
C GLY A 124 8.63 7.53 4.16
N LEU A 125 8.35 7.58 5.47
CA LEU A 125 8.77 6.54 6.42
C LEU A 125 8.22 5.15 6.03
N CYS A 126 6.95 5.07 5.63
CA CYS A 126 6.35 3.81 5.21
C CYS A 126 7.07 3.21 4.00
N THR A 127 7.38 4.01 2.98
CA THR A 127 8.13 3.55 1.80
C THR A 127 9.50 2.99 2.20
N LYS A 128 10.23 3.70 3.09
CA LYS A 128 11.55 3.24 3.58
C LYS A 128 11.47 1.89 4.30
N LEU A 129 10.43 1.69 5.13
CA LEU A 129 10.23 0.45 5.90
C LEU A 129 9.87 -0.75 5.03
N VAL A 130 9.12 -0.54 3.94
CA VAL A 130 8.66 -1.63 3.08
C VAL A 130 9.53 -1.86 1.83
N ALA A 131 10.43 -0.94 1.48
CA ALA A 131 11.20 -0.97 0.24
C ALA A 131 11.90 -2.32 -0.02
N ARG A 132 12.54 -2.90 1.01
CA ARG A 132 13.25 -4.19 0.89
C ARG A 132 12.31 -5.40 0.73
N LYS A 133 11.02 -5.22 0.96
CA LYS A 133 10.00 -6.27 0.82
C LYS A 133 9.26 -6.18 -0.51
N CYS A 134 9.51 -5.11 -1.26
CA CYS A 134 8.94 -4.89 -2.58
C CYS A 134 9.89 -5.39 -3.68
N GLN A 135 9.32 -5.88 -4.76
CA GLN A 135 10.08 -6.24 -5.96
C GLN A 135 10.69 -4.99 -6.59
N TYR A 136 9.91 -3.91 -6.67
CA TYR A 136 10.37 -2.60 -7.12
C TYR A 136 9.78 -1.48 -6.28
N VAL A 137 10.59 -0.43 -6.07
CA VAL A 137 10.15 0.89 -5.60
C VAL A 137 10.09 1.80 -6.83
N LEU A 138 8.89 2.00 -7.34
CA LEU A 138 8.63 2.93 -8.44
C LEU A 138 8.65 4.35 -7.90
N THR A 139 9.18 5.30 -8.63
CA THR A 139 9.30 6.68 -8.14
C THR A 139 8.95 7.70 -9.21
N SER A 140 8.51 8.88 -8.78
CA SER A 140 8.27 10.01 -9.66
C SER A 140 9.56 10.69 -10.10
N PHE A 141 10.62 10.61 -9.28
CA PHE A 141 11.88 11.31 -9.48
C PHE A 141 13.07 10.36 -9.56
N PRO A 142 14.04 10.59 -10.49
CA PRO A 142 15.26 9.78 -10.59
C PRO A 142 16.10 9.82 -9.30
N GLU A 143 16.14 10.97 -8.62
CA GLU A 143 16.88 11.15 -7.37
C GLU A 143 16.33 10.28 -6.25
N THR A 144 15.01 10.09 -6.23
CA THR A 144 14.35 9.20 -5.28
C THR A 144 14.62 7.74 -5.60
N ALA A 145 14.62 7.37 -6.89
CA ALA A 145 14.93 6.01 -7.33
C ALA A 145 16.32 5.57 -6.87
N LYS A 146 17.32 6.45 -6.94
CA LYS A 146 18.71 6.18 -6.51
C LYS A 146 18.84 5.85 -5.01
N LYS A 147 17.86 6.22 -4.20
CA LYS A 147 17.84 5.93 -2.75
C LYS A 147 17.49 4.48 -2.42
N PHE A 148 17.02 3.71 -3.39
CA PHE A 148 16.59 2.32 -3.23
C PHE A 148 17.34 1.40 -4.19
N ARG A 149 17.83 0.26 -3.68
CA ARG A 149 18.51 -0.74 -4.51
C ARG A 149 17.62 -1.26 -5.65
N ASN A 150 16.32 -1.34 -5.41
CA ASN A 150 15.28 -1.79 -6.35
C ASN A 150 14.43 -0.62 -6.87
N GLY A 151 14.96 0.61 -6.83
CA GLY A 151 14.28 1.82 -7.28
C GLY A 151 14.24 1.92 -8.80
N LYS A 152 13.08 2.36 -9.34
CA LYS A 152 12.89 2.67 -10.76
C LYS A 152 12.08 3.94 -10.92
N CYS A 153 12.59 4.90 -11.69
CA CYS A 153 11.84 6.11 -12.02
C CYS A 153 10.86 5.80 -13.17
N VAL A 154 9.58 6.05 -12.93
CA VAL A 154 8.48 5.81 -13.88
C VAL A 154 7.55 7.03 -14.04
N GLY A 155 7.80 8.12 -13.30
CA GLY A 155 6.89 9.26 -13.23
C GLY A 155 5.74 9.06 -12.25
N SER A 156 4.78 9.99 -12.26
CA SER A 156 3.61 9.96 -11.38
C SER A 156 2.39 9.43 -12.11
N PRO A 157 1.62 8.52 -11.50
CA PRO A 157 0.33 8.07 -12.04
C PRO A 157 -0.74 9.13 -11.74
N ILE A 158 -0.68 10.23 -12.43
CA ILE A 158 -1.67 11.32 -12.40
C ILE A 158 -2.16 11.62 -13.80
N ARG A 159 -3.41 12.08 -13.87
CA ARG A 159 -3.97 12.67 -15.10
C ARG A 159 -3.54 14.12 -15.22
#